data_c5592d04603764064ef3e86e0a76e340
#
_entry.id   c5592d04603764064ef3e86e0a76e340
#
_cell.length_a   1.000
_cell.length_b   1.000
_cell.length_c   1.000
_cell.angle_alpha   90.00
_cell.angle_beta   90.00
_cell.angle_gamma   90.00
#
_symmetry.space_group_name_H-M   'P 1'
#
loop_
_entity.id
_entity.type
_entity.pdbx_description
1 polymer ?
#
loop_
_entity_poly.entity_id
_entity_poly.type
_entity_poly.pdbx_seq_one_letter_code
_entity_poly.pdbx_strand_id
1 'polypeptide(L)'
;MGLLQDKLKLYDAPQKVMAAGVYPYFRVIESDQDTEVIINGKKVLMFGSNSYLGLTNHPKIKEAAKKAIDKYGTGCAGSRFLNGTLDIHIELENRLARLVNKDAAICYSTGFQVNLGVVSALTGRGDYLLLDELDHASIIEGSRLSFSKILKFQHNNMASLEAKLKLCDPDKIKLIVVDGIFSMEGDIVNLPEIVRLATKYKASIMVDDAHSIGVIGKNGAGTASHFGLTEEVDLTMGTFSKSLASLGGFIAADTDTINYLKHNSRSLIF
;
A
#
# COMPACT_ATOMS: atom_id res chain seq x y z
N MET A 1 -25.12 12.14 -30.05
CA MET A 1 -24.40 11.68 -28.86
C MET A 1 -22.95 12.15 -28.94
N GLY A 2 -22.25 12.37 -27.84
CA GLY A 2 -20.88 12.84 -27.89
C GLY A 2 -19.89 11.71 -28.15
N LEU A 3 -18.68 12.06 -28.63
CA LEU A 3 -17.60 11.11 -28.93
C LEU A 3 -17.25 10.16 -27.77
N LEU A 4 -17.39 10.62 -26.51
CA LEU A 4 -17.18 9.78 -25.33
C LEU A 4 -18.16 8.60 -25.29
N GLN A 5 -19.45 8.88 -25.45
CA GLN A 5 -20.50 7.85 -25.43
C GLN A 5 -20.33 6.86 -26.59
N ASP A 6 -19.93 7.36 -27.76
CA ASP A 6 -19.68 6.51 -28.93
C ASP A 6 -18.49 5.57 -28.68
N LYS A 7 -17.40 6.08 -28.08
CA LYS A 7 -16.24 5.27 -27.66
C LYS A 7 -16.63 4.21 -26.63
N LEU A 8 -17.41 4.58 -25.60
CA LEU A 8 -17.77 3.66 -24.52
C LEU A 8 -18.71 2.55 -24.96
N LYS A 9 -19.57 2.79 -25.96
CA LYS A 9 -20.44 1.76 -26.57
C LYS A 9 -19.67 0.65 -27.28
N LEU A 10 -18.44 0.91 -27.70
CA LEU A 10 -17.58 -0.11 -28.33
C LEU A 10 -16.97 -1.08 -27.31
N TYR A 11 -17.05 -0.77 -26.00
CA TYR A 11 -16.53 -1.61 -24.93
C TYR A 11 -17.60 -2.61 -24.47
N ASP A 12 -17.60 -3.78 -25.12
CA ASP A 12 -18.60 -4.85 -24.90
C ASP A 12 -18.01 -6.15 -24.31
N ALA A 13 -16.71 -6.16 -24.00
CA ALA A 13 -16.03 -7.35 -23.49
C ALA A 13 -16.69 -7.94 -22.21
N PRO A 14 -17.05 -7.14 -21.17
CA PRO A 14 -17.75 -7.67 -20.01
C PRO A 14 -19.10 -8.28 -20.35
N GLN A 15 -19.86 -7.65 -21.26
CA GLN A 15 -21.19 -8.10 -21.69
C GLN A 15 -21.10 -9.47 -22.40
N LYS A 16 -20.07 -9.68 -23.23
CA LYS A 16 -19.81 -10.98 -23.88
C LYS A 16 -19.54 -12.08 -22.87
N VAL A 17 -18.72 -11.79 -21.84
CA VAL A 17 -18.42 -12.75 -20.76
C VAL A 17 -19.65 -13.03 -19.90
N MET A 18 -20.48 -12.00 -19.61
CA MET A 18 -21.76 -12.16 -18.92
C MET A 18 -22.74 -13.03 -19.71
N ALA A 19 -22.86 -12.80 -21.02
CA ALA A 19 -23.73 -13.58 -21.89
C ALA A 19 -23.29 -15.06 -21.98
N ALA A 20 -22.00 -15.33 -21.86
CA ALA A 20 -21.46 -16.68 -21.78
C ALA A 20 -21.63 -17.35 -20.38
N GLY A 21 -22.17 -16.65 -19.40
CA GLY A 21 -22.41 -17.16 -18.04
C GLY A 21 -21.15 -17.37 -17.19
N VAL A 22 -20.01 -16.83 -17.60
CA VAL A 22 -18.70 -17.05 -16.94
C VAL A 22 -18.11 -15.76 -16.35
N TYR A 23 -18.92 -14.73 -16.12
CA TYR A 23 -18.48 -13.48 -15.50
C TYR A 23 -18.21 -13.64 -14.00
N PRO A 24 -16.95 -13.55 -13.54
CA PRO A 24 -16.59 -13.88 -12.16
C PRO A 24 -16.55 -12.67 -11.23
N TYR A 25 -16.74 -11.44 -11.75
CA TYR A 25 -16.51 -10.20 -11.03
C TYR A 25 -17.79 -9.65 -10.39
N PHE A 26 -17.63 -8.73 -9.42
CA PHE A 26 -18.71 -7.98 -8.74
C PHE A 26 -19.84 -8.87 -8.18
N ARG A 27 -19.48 -10.05 -7.66
CA ARG A 27 -20.44 -10.95 -7.01
C ARG A 27 -20.92 -10.33 -5.70
N VAL A 28 -22.24 -10.27 -5.52
CA VAL A 28 -22.86 -9.72 -4.32
C VAL A 28 -22.79 -10.77 -3.21
N ILE A 29 -22.21 -10.38 -2.06
CA ILE A 29 -22.16 -11.19 -0.84
C ILE A 29 -23.27 -10.71 0.08
N GLU A 30 -24.11 -11.62 0.54
CA GLU A 30 -25.36 -11.37 1.31
C GLU A 30 -25.20 -11.72 2.79
N SER A 31 -23.99 -12.01 3.25
CA SER A 31 -23.67 -12.43 4.61
C SER A 31 -22.47 -11.67 5.19
N ASP A 32 -22.09 -11.99 6.41
CA ASP A 32 -20.81 -11.59 7.00
C ASP A 32 -19.63 -12.03 6.11
N GLN A 33 -18.52 -11.29 6.18
CA GLN A 33 -17.27 -11.66 5.53
C GLN A 33 -16.53 -12.68 6.39
N ASP A 34 -16.56 -13.95 5.96
CA ASP A 34 -15.95 -15.07 6.66
C ASP A 34 -15.44 -16.11 5.65
N THR A 35 -14.99 -17.27 6.14
CA THR A 35 -14.57 -18.43 5.32
C THR A 35 -15.71 -19.04 4.51
N GLU A 36 -16.94 -18.84 4.95
CA GLU A 36 -18.18 -19.21 4.25
C GLU A 36 -19.06 -17.97 4.10
N VAL A 37 -19.56 -17.74 2.91
CA VAL A 37 -20.43 -16.59 2.60
C VAL A 37 -21.67 -17.03 1.82
N ILE A 38 -22.69 -16.17 1.77
CA ILE A 38 -23.89 -16.38 0.96
C ILE A 38 -23.78 -15.54 -0.31
N ILE A 39 -23.93 -16.18 -1.47
CA ILE A 39 -24.00 -15.54 -2.78
C ILE A 39 -25.19 -16.11 -3.54
N ASN A 40 -26.12 -15.25 -3.99
CA ASN A 40 -27.37 -15.65 -4.65
C ASN A 40 -28.15 -16.70 -3.83
N GLY A 41 -28.27 -16.47 -2.52
CA GLY A 41 -28.97 -17.36 -1.58
C GLY A 41 -28.27 -18.71 -1.33
N LYS A 42 -27.08 -18.95 -1.87
CA LYS A 42 -26.32 -20.20 -1.72
C LYS A 42 -25.08 -19.99 -0.84
N LYS A 43 -24.84 -20.93 0.08
CA LYS A 43 -23.62 -20.98 0.88
C LYS A 43 -22.45 -21.44 0.02
N VAL A 44 -21.36 -20.65 0.00
CA VAL A 44 -20.15 -20.94 -0.76
C VAL A 44 -18.91 -20.70 0.10
N LEU A 45 -17.81 -21.40 -0.22
CA LEU A 45 -16.51 -21.19 0.43
C LEU A 45 -15.80 -19.99 -0.18
N MET A 46 -15.21 -19.15 0.68
CA MET A 46 -14.48 -17.94 0.28
C MET A 46 -12.98 -18.22 0.22
N PHE A 47 -12.45 -18.44 -0.99
CA PHE A 47 -11.01 -18.58 -1.24
C PHE A 47 -10.37 -17.31 -1.82
N GLY A 48 -11.15 -16.28 -2.11
CA GLY A 48 -10.69 -15.04 -2.75
C GLY A 48 -10.41 -13.88 -1.79
N SER A 49 -10.34 -14.13 -0.48
CA SER A 49 -10.14 -13.07 0.53
C SER A 49 -8.66 -12.89 0.90
N ASN A 50 -8.23 -11.63 1.07
CA ASN A 50 -6.95 -11.27 1.66
C ASN A 50 -7.01 -11.10 3.19
N SER A 51 -8.01 -11.65 3.86
CA SER A 51 -8.16 -11.62 5.33
C SER A 51 -7.20 -12.62 6.00
N TYR A 52 -5.89 -12.36 5.88
CA TYR A 52 -4.83 -13.31 6.28
C TYR A 52 -4.90 -13.75 7.73
N LEU A 53 -5.37 -12.91 8.64
CA LEU A 53 -5.52 -13.21 10.07
C LEU A 53 -6.96 -13.59 10.47
N GLY A 54 -7.90 -13.64 9.51
CA GLY A 54 -9.31 -13.96 9.80
C GLY A 54 -10.01 -12.95 10.71
N LEU A 55 -9.59 -11.69 10.70
CA LEU A 55 -10.08 -10.69 11.66
C LEU A 55 -11.33 -9.93 11.20
N THR A 56 -11.75 -10.08 9.95
CA THR A 56 -12.82 -9.28 9.34
C THR A 56 -14.14 -9.34 10.13
N ASN A 57 -14.47 -10.52 10.69
CA ASN A 57 -15.69 -10.72 11.47
C ASN A 57 -15.43 -10.89 12.98
N HIS A 58 -14.23 -10.57 13.47
CA HIS A 58 -13.85 -10.82 14.85
C HIS A 58 -14.66 -9.97 15.86
N PRO A 59 -15.29 -10.55 16.88
CA PRO A 59 -16.23 -9.83 17.77
C PRO A 59 -15.59 -8.67 18.52
N LYS A 60 -14.33 -8.78 18.96
CA LYS A 60 -13.62 -7.68 19.65
C LYS A 60 -13.39 -6.48 18.72
N ILE A 61 -13.16 -6.71 17.43
CA ILE A 61 -12.96 -5.63 16.44
C ILE A 61 -14.28 -4.94 16.16
N LYS A 62 -15.38 -5.72 15.96
CA LYS A 62 -16.73 -5.17 15.80
C LYS A 62 -17.12 -4.31 17.01
N GLU A 63 -16.84 -4.77 18.21
CA GLU A 63 -17.16 -4.01 19.44
C GLU A 63 -16.33 -2.73 19.56
N ALA A 64 -15.04 -2.78 19.23
CA ALA A 64 -14.19 -1.58 19.21
C ALA A 64 -14.67 -0.54 18.20
N ALA A 65 -15.10 -0.99 17.02
CA ALA A 65 -15.67 -0.11 15.99
C ALA A 65 -16.97 0.56 16.47
N LYS A 66 -17.88 -0.16 17.12
CA LYS A 66 -19.10 0.41 17.71
C LYS A 66 -18.78 1.48 18.75
N LYS A 67 -17.86 1.21 19.68
CA LYS A 67 -17.42 2.18 20.70
C LYS A 67 -16.78 3.43 20.07
N ALA A 68 -16.05 3.28 18.98
CA ALA A 68 -15.48 4.41 18.26
C ALA A 68 -16.58 5.28 17.61
N ILE A 69 -17.60 4.65 17.02
CA ILE A 69 -18.77 5.36 16.49
C ILE A 69 -19.52 6.11 17.59
N ASP A 70 -19.75 5.48 18.73
CA ASP A 70 -20.44 6.09 19.88
C ASP A 70 -19.66 7.30 20.42
N LYS A 71 -18.32 7.25 20.42
CA LYS A 71 -17.48 8.34 20.92
C LYS A 71 -17.24 9.46 19.91
N TYR A 72 -17.01 9.13 18.64
CA TYR A 72 -16.51 10.09 17.63
C TYR A 72 -17.51 10.39 16.51
N GLY A 73 -18.61 9.64 16.41
CA GLY A 73 -19.51 9.68 15.25
C GLY A 73 -18.94 8.90 14.06
N THR A 74 -19.51 9.16 12.89
CA THR A 74 -19.22 8.38 11.66
C THR A 74 -18.10 8.96 10.81
N GLY A 75 -17.63 10.17 11.11
CA GLY A 75 -16.55 10.81 10.34
C GLY A 75 -16.18 12.19 10.89
N CYS A 76 -15.11 12.76 10.36
CA CYS A 76 -14.55 14.02 10.86
C CYS A 76 -15.03 15.27 10.11
N ALA A 77 -15.71 15.11 8.97
CA ALA A 77 -16.17 16.19 8.08
C ALA A 77 -15.07 17.23 7.76
N GLY A 78 -13.82 16.79 7.67
CA GLY A 78 -12.68 17.62 7.35
C GLY A 78 -11.39 16.82 7.21
N SER A 79 -10.38 17.42 6.56
CA SER A 79 -9.10 16.75 6.35
C SER A 79 -8.30 16.62 7.65
N ARG A 80 -7.40 15.61 7.68
CA ARG A 80 -6.45 15.42 8.76
C ARG A 80 -5.59 16.67 9.03
N PHE A 81 -5.31 17.44 7.99
CA PHE A 81 -4.52 18.64 8.03
C PHE A 81 -5.19 19.81 8.78
N LEU A 82 -6.50 19.90 8.74
CA LEU A 82 -7.26 21.01 9.34
C LEU A 82 -7.94 20.60 10.66
N ASN A 83 -9.11 19.96 10.57
CA ASN A 83 -9.98 19.67 11.73
C ASN A 83 -10.30 18.18 11.92
N GLY A 84 -9.76 17.29 11.07
CA GLY A 84 -10.09 15.87 11.06
C GLY A 84 -9.09 14.97 11.80
N THR A 85 -8.17 15.52 12.62
CA THR A 85 -7.25 14.72 13.42
C THR A 85 -7.82 14.48 14.81
N LEU A 86 -8.10 13.21 15.13
CA LEU A 86 -8.59 12.75 16.43
C LEU A 86 -7.44 12.13 17.25
N ASP A 87 -7.63 12.03 18.58
CA ASP A 87 -6.72 11.35 19.49
C ASP A 87 -6.45 9.88 19.09
N ILE A 88 -7.48 9.16 18.63
CA ILE A 88 -7.37 7.79 18.14
C ILE A 88 -6.48 7.65 16.89
N HIS A 89 -6.40 8.68 16.05
CA HIS A 89 -5.45 8.67 14.92
C HIS A 89 -4.01 8.68 15.42
N ILE A 90 -3.72 9.56 16.39
CA ILE A 90 -2.36 9.68 16.94
C ILE A 90 -1.96 8.41 17.69
N GLU A 91 -2.89 7.80 18.45
CA GLU A 91 -2.64 6.53 19.13
C GLU A 91 -2.32 5.42 18.14
N LEU A 92 -3.11 5.32 17.05
CA LEU A 92 -2.90 4.33 15.99
C LEU A 92 -1.53 4.52 15.32
N GLU A 93 -1.19 5.74 14.92
CA GLU A 93 0.08 6.08 14.27
C GLU A 93 1.27 5.70 15.16
N ASN A 94 1.21 6.01 16.47
CA ASN A 94 2.24 5.63 17.43
C ASN A 94 2.37 4.09 17.59
N ARG A 95 1.27 3.36 17.53
CA ARG A 95 1.29 1.89 17.60
C ARG A 95 1.87 1.28 16.32
N LEU A 96 1.53 1.84 15.14
CA LEU A 96 2.05 1.39 13.86
C LEU A 96 3.56 1.64 13.73
N ALA A 97 4.03 2.83 14.11
CA ALA A 97 5.46 3.13 14.15
C ALA A 97 6.22 2.10 15.00
N ARG A 98 5.73 1.82 16.23
CA ARG A 98 6.31 0.79 17.10
C ARG A 98 6.26 -0.62 16.50
N LEU A 99 5.18 -1.00 15.79
CA LEU A 99 5.04 -2.31 15.17
C LEU A 99 6.17 -2.56 14.17
N VAL A 100 6.47 -1.56 13.34
CA VAL A 100 7.48 -1.68 12.26
C VAL A 100 8.85 -1.11 12.67
N ASN A 101 9.03 -0.75 13.94
CA ASN A 101 10.26 -0.18 14.53
C ASN A 101 10.76 1.05 13.75
N LYS A 102 9.89 2.03 13.58
CA LYS A 102 10.20 3.36 13.04
C LYS A 102 9.85 4.46 14.03
N ASP A 103 10.42 5.65 13.86
CA ASP A 103 10.23 6.77 14.77
C ASP A 103 8.80 7.31 14.74
N ALA A 104 8.20 7.37 13.57
CA ALA A 104 6.87 7.93 13.35
C ALA A 104 6.11 7.22 12.25
N ALA A 105 4.79 7.38 12.24
CA ALA A 105 3.92 6.93 11.16
C ALA A 105 2.81 7.97 10.91
N ILE A 106 2.19 7.88 9.74
CA ILE A 106 0.99 8.63 9.41
C ILE A 106 0.01 7.78 8.59
N CYS A 107 -1.29 7.87 8.95
CA CYS A 107 -2.37 7.11 8.33
C CYS A 107 -3.03 7.88 7.17
N TYR A 108 -3.41 7.11 6.15
CA TYR A 108 -4.17 7.54 4.96
C TYR A 108 -5.48 6.77 4.86
N SER A 109 -6.40 7.27 4.04
CA SER A 109 -7.71 6.65 3.85
C SER A 109 -7.65 5.29 3.14
N THR A 110 -6.64 5.05 2.29
CA THR A 110 -6.39 3.74 1.64
C THR A 110 -4.90 3.50 1.45
N GLY A 111 -4.47 2.23 1.31
CA GLY A 111 -3.11 1.90 0.91
C GLY A 111 -2.74 2.47 -0.47
N PHE A 112 -3.70 2.52 -1.39
CA PHE A 112 -3.49 3.15 -2.70
C PHE A 112 -3.08 4.62 -2.57
N GLN A 113 -3.77 5.39 -1.72
CA GLN A 113 -3.44 6.80 -1.46
C GLN A 113 -2.10 6.98 -0.74
N VAL A 114 -1.67 6.01 0.08
CA VAL A 114 -0.31 6.06 0.67
C VAL A 114 0.73 6.12 -0.44
N ASN A 115 0.72 5.16 -1.35
CA ASN A 115 1.71 5.10 -2.44
C ASN A 115 1.64 6.33 -3.36
N LEU A 116 0.42 6.77 -3.73
CA LEU A 116 0.27 8.00 -4.50
C LEU A 116 0.91 9.21 -3.82
N GLY A 117 0.61 9.39 -2.55
CA GLY A 117 1.04 10.58 -1.81
C GLY A 117 2.51 10.56 -1.43
N VAL A 118 3.04 9.40 -1.02
CA VAL A 118 4.43 9.27 -0.59
C VAL A 118 5.37 9.40 -1.76
N VAL A 119 5.17 8.59 -2.81
CA VAL A 119 6.05 8.58 -3.99
C VAL A 119 6.08 9.94 -4.68
N SER A 120 4.90 10.56 -4.85
CA SER A 120 4.81 11.87 -5.52
C SER A 120 5.31 13.05 -4.67
N ALA A 121 5.33 12.91 -3.34
CA ALA A 121 5.82 13.98 -2.46
C ALA A 121 7.35 13.94 -2.24
N LEU A 122 7.93 12.73 -2.18
CA LEU A 122 9.35 12.56 -1.84
C LEU A 122 10.29 12.72 -3.03
N THR A 123 9.79 12.60 -4.25
CA THR A 123 10.62 12.69 -5.46
C THR A 123 10.00 13.63 -6.49
N GLY A 124 10.83 14.29 -7.29
CA GLY A 124 10.40 15.28 -8.26
C GLY A 124 11.29 15.37 -9.50
N ARG A 125 11.20 16.49 -10.20
CA ARG A 125 12.00 16.71 -11.43
C ARG A 125 13.49 16.62 -11.13
N GLY A 126 14.18 15.77 -11.87
CA GLY A 126 15.62 15.52 -11.72
C GLY A 126 15.96 14.33 -10.83
N ASP A 127 15.01 13.85 -10.02
CA ASP A 127 15.18 12.66 -9.20
C ASP A 127 14.84 11.37 -9.95
N TYR A 128 15.14 10.23 -9.35
CA TYR A 128 14.94 8.92 -9.93
C TYR A 128 14.06 8.04 -9.03
N LEU A 129 13.12 7.36 -9.67
CA LEU A 129 12.34 6.26 -9.09
C LEU A 129 12.77 4.95 -9.75
N LEU A 130 13.23 4.00 -8.93
CA LEU A 130 13.60 2.67 -9.39
C LEU A 130 12.52 1.70 -8.91
N LEU A 131 11.78 1.12 -9.86
CA LEU A 131 10.60 0.31 -9.60
C LEU A 131 10.81 -1.11 -10.14
N ASP A 132 10.38 -2.11 -9.38
CA ASP A 132 10.23 -3.45 -9.93
C ASP A 132 9.12 -3.44 -11.01
N GLU A 133 9.29 -4.21 -12.07
CA GLU A 133 8.30 -4.21 -13.16
C GLU A 133 6.94 -4.78 -12.75
N LEU A 134 6.89 -5.57 -11.66
CA LEU A 134 5.67 -6.17 -11.10
C LEU A 134 5.11 -5.42 -9.88
N ASP A 135 5.70 -4.29 -9.50
CA ASP A 135 5.18 -3.46 -8.42
C ASP A 135 3.70 -3.14 -8.59
N HIS A 136 3.00 -3.05 -7.45
CA HIS A 136 1.57 -2.79 -7.41
C HIS A 136 1.17 -1.52 -8.17
N ALA A 137 -0.01 -1.54 -8.79
CA ALA A 137 -0.54 -0.43 -9.60
C ALA A 137 -0.51 0.93 -8.90
N SER A 138 -0.68 0.99 -7.59
CA SER A 138 -0.63 2.24 -6.82
C SER A 138 0.76 2.89 -6.82
N ILE A 139 1.82 2.09 -6.82
CA ILE A 139 3.21 2.56 -6.93
C ILE A 139 3.42 3.15 -8.33
N ILE A 140 2.96 2.44 -9.35
CA ILE A 140 3.05 2.90 -10.75
C ILE A 140 2.27 4.21 -10.95
N GLU A 141 1.05 4.33 -10.41
CA GLU A 141 0.27 5.58 -10.51
C GLU A 141 0.91 6.71 -9.69
N GLY A 142 1.44 6.42 -8.50
CA GLY A 142 2.19 7.39 -7.69
C GLY A 142 3.43 7.91 -8.42
N SER A 143 4.15 7.02 -9.10
CA SER A 143 5.33 7.39 -9.88
C SER A 143 5.03 8.37 -11.03
N ARG A 144 3.88 8.22 -11.69
CA ARG A 144 3.43 9.13 -12.76
C ARG A 144 3.16 10.55 -12.26
N LEU A 145 2.77 10.70 -10.99
CA LEU A 145 2.49 11.99 -10.37
C LEU A 145 3.74 12.71 -9.86
N SER A 146 4.86 12.01 -9.70
CA SER A 146 6.09 12.56 -9.13
C SER A 146 6.88 13.46 -10.08
N PHE A 147 6.68 13.35 -11.39
CA PHE A 147 7.51 13.96 -12.43
C PHE A 147 9.00 13.52 -12.41
N SER A 148 9.35 12.50 -11.66
CA SER A 148 10.68 11.91 -11.58
C SER A 148 10.98 11.07 -12.82
N LYS A 149 12.26 10.75 -13.04
CA LYS A 149 12.67 9.79 -14.06
C LYS A 149 12.43 8.37 -13.53
N ILE A 150 11.47 7.67 -14.13
CA ILE A 150 11.11 6.30 -13.75
C ILE A 150 12.03 5.33 -14.49
N LEU A 151 12.72 4.46 -13.73
CA LEU A 151 13.58 3.40 -14.21
C LEU A 151 13.06 2.05 -13.70
N LYS A 152 12.37 1.30 -14.57
CA LYS A 152 11.91 -0.05 -14.23
C LYS A 152 13.04 -1.05 -14.38
N PHE A 153 13.18 -1.96 -13.42
CA PHE A 153 14.06 -3.10 -13.50
C PHE A 153 13.25 -4.41 -13.56
N GLN A 154 13.86 -5.46 -14.11
CA GLN A 154 13.24 -6.78 -14.21
C GLN A 154 12.95 -7.34 -12.82
N HIS A 155 11.83 -8.03 -12.69
CA HIS A 155 11.35 -8.55 -11.44
C HIS A 155 12.41 -9.33 -10.67
N ASN A 156 12.64 -8.89 -9.43
CA ASN A 156 13.58 -9.48 -8.47
C ASN A 156 15.01 -9.71 -9.01
N ASN A 157 15.38 -8.96 -10.09
CA ASN A 157 16.68 -9.07 -10.78
C ASN A 157 17.65 -7.97 -10.35
N MET A 158 18.54 -8.30 -9.46
CA MET A 158 19.50 -7.35 -8.88
C MET A 158 20.53 -6.83 -9.88
N ALA A 159 20.90 -7.60 -10.89
CA ALA A 159 21.77 -7.12 -11.98
C ALA A 159 21.06 -6.06 -12.82
N SER A 160 19.76 -6.24 -13.09
CA SER A 160 18.93 -5.24 -13.76
C SER A 160 18.80 -3.98 -12.90
N LEU A 161 18.54 -4.11 -11.59
CA LEU A 161 18.50 -2.96 -10.67
C LEU A 161 19.82 -2.19 -10.65
N GLU A 162 20.97 -2.90 -10.53
CA GLU A 162 22.29 -2.25 -10.54
C GLU A 162 22.56 -1.52 -11.85
N ALA A 163 22.18 -2.11 -12.99
CA ALA A 163 22.30 -1.45 -14.28
C ALA A 163 21.50 -0.14 -14.36
N LYS A 164 20.31 -0.06 -13.72
CA LYS A 164 19.52 1.17 -13.64
C LYS A 164 20.15 2.19 -12.69
N LEU A 165 20.64 1.76 -11.53
CA LEU A 165 21.33 2.63 -10.57
C LEU A 165 22.56 3.31 -11.17
N LYS A 166 23.31 2.62 -12.03
CA LYS A 166 24.46 3.18 -12.77
C LYS A 166 24.10 4.32 -13.73
N LEU A 167 22.83 4.42 -14.14
CA LEU A 167 22.33 5.48 -15.04
C LEU A 167 21.91 6.73 -14.26
N CYS A 168 21.82 6.66 -12.93
CA CYS A 168 21.38 7.76 -12.10
C CYS A 168 22.54 8.72 -11.83
N ASP A 169 22.23 10.02 -11.84
CA ASP A 169 23.14 11.05 -11.35
C ASP A 169 23.41 10.82 -9.84
N PRO A 170 24.67 10.75 -9.40
CA PRO A 170 25.01 10.51 -8.01
C PRO A 170 24.48 11.58 -7.04
N ASP A 171 24.32 12.81 -7.51
CA ASP A 171 23.90 13.98 -6.70
C ASP A 171 22.39 14.18 -6.67
N LYS A 172 21.60 13.25 -7.21
CA LYS A 172 20.13 13.28 -7.22
C LYS A 172 19.54 12.22 -6.30
N ILE A 173 18.32 12.49 -5.81
CA ILE A 173 17.56 11.50 -5.04
C ILE A 173 17.32 10.27 -5.91
N LYS A 174 17.53 9.11 -5.33
CA LYS A 174 17.23 7.79 -5.89
C LYS A 174 16.36 7.07 -4.88
N LEU A 175 15.09 6.84 -5.20
CA LEU A 175 14.18 6.07 -4.36
C LEU A 175 13.87 4.75 -5.05
N ILE A 176 14.27 3.64 -4.43
CA ILE A 176 13.88 2.29 -4.81
C ILE A 176 12.57 1.99 -4.09
N VAL A 177 11.53 1.65 -4.85
CA VAL A 177 10.23 1.23 -4.30
C VAL A 177 9.95 -0.17 -4.77
N VAL A 178 9.59 -1.07 -3.85
CA VAL A 178 9.30 -2.47 -4.13
C VAL A 178 8.19 -3.00 -3.23
N ASP A 179 7.38 -3.92 -3.75
CA ASP A 179 6.51 -4.75 -2.91
C ASP A 179 7.36 -5.69 -2.04
N GLY A 180 7.05 -5.83 -0.77
CA GLY A 180 7.72 -6.77 0.14
C GLY A 180 7.39 -8.22 -0.19
N ILE A 181 6.10 -8.48 -0.44
CA ILE A 181 5.57 -9.73 -1.02
C ILE A 181 4.73 -9.34 -2.22
N PHE A 182 5.07 -9.87 -3.40
CA PHE A 182 4.35 -9.65 -4.65
C PHE A 182 3.04 -10.44 -4.67
N SER A 183 1.92 -9.75 -4.89
CA SER A 183 0.58 -10.29 -4.65
C SER A 183 0.19 -11.44 -5.57
N MET A 184 0.62 -11.40 -6.82
CA MET A 184 0.24 -12.38 -7.84
C MET A 184 1.21 -13.56 -7.90
N GLU A 185 2.49 -13.30 -7.73
CA GLU A 185 3.59 -14.26 -7.77
C GLU A 185 3.73 -14.99 -6.42
N GLY A 186 3.48 -14.28 -5.31
CA GLY A 186 3.60 -14.80 -3.96
C GLY A 186 5.03 -14.92 -3.45
N ASP A 187 6.01 -14.39 -4.19
CA ASP A 187 7.41 -14.39 -3.79
C ASP A 187 7.77 -13.17 -2.93
N ILE A 188 8.84 -13.31 -2.17
CA ILE A 188 9.40 -12.27 -1.31
C ILE A 188 10.51 -11.55 -2.08
N VAL A 189 10.54 -10.23 -1.98
CA VAL A 189 11.59 -9.39 -2.55
C VAL A 189 12.99 -9.77 -2.04
N ASN A 190 13.99 -9.69 -2.90
CA ASN A 190 15.39 -9.90 -2.48
C ASN A 190 15.95 -8.66 -1.77
N LEU A 191 15.35 -8.34 -0.62
CA LEU A 191 15.66 -7.12 0.15
C LEU A 191 17.15 -7.03 0.55
N PRO A 192 17.85 -8.11 0.97
CA PRO A 192 19.28 -8.02 1.32
C PRO A 192 20.16 -7.48 0.19
N GLU A 193 19.92 -7.91 -1.03
CA GLU A 193 20.69 -7.41 -2.18
C GLU A 193 20.27 -5.99 -2.59
N ILE A 194 19.00 -5.64 -2.43
CA ILE A 194 18.52 -4.25 -2.62
C ILE A 194 19.23 -3.32 -1.64
N VAL A 195 19.30 -3.67 -0.36
CA VAL A 195 20.01 -2.88 0.67
C VAL A 195 21.49 -2.72 0.32
N ARG A 196 22.17 -3.80 -0.10
CA ARG A 196 23.55 -3.74 -0.55
C ARG A 196 23.76 -2.76 -1.72
N LEU A 197 22.86 -2.78 -2.70
CA LEU A 197 22.91 -1.88 -3.84
C LEU A 197 22.53 -0.44 -3.45
N ALA A 198 21.50 -0.25 -2.64
CA ALA A 198 21.07 1.06 -2.15
C ALA A 198 22.22 1.76 -1.40
N THR A 199 22.89 1.06 -0.49
CA THR A 199 24.08 1.57 0.22
C THR A 199 25.18 1.98 -0.76
N LYS A 200 25.49 1.12 -1.73
CA LYS A 200 26.55 1.36 -2.73
C LYS A 200 26.27 2.61 -3.58
N TYR A 201 25.02 2.85 -3.96
CA TYR A 201 24.62 3.94 -4.86
C TYR A 201 23.95 5.12 -4.13
N LYS A 202 23.91 5.11 -2.80
CA LYS A 202 23.26 6.13 -1.96
C LYS A 202 21.79 6.35 -2.37
N ALA A 203 21.05 5.26 -2.47
CA ALA A 203 19.62 5.27 -2.74
C ALA A 203 18.84 5.00 -1.45
N SER A 204 17.66 5.59 -1.33
CA SER A 204 16.70 5.27 -0.27
C SER A 204 15.80 4.11 -0.69
N ILE A 205 15.22 3.40 0.29
CA ILE A 205 14.38 2.23 0.07
C ILE A 205 13.00 2.45 0.71
N MET A 206 11.96 2.26 -0.08
CA MET A 206 10.59 2.11 0.38
C MET A 206 10.10 0.68 0.10
N VAL A 207 9.60 0.01 1.13
CA VAL A 207 8.97 -1.31 1.01
C VAL A 207 7.46 -1.18 1.19
N ASP A 208 6.71 -1.65 0.22
CA ASP A 208 5.25 -1.83 0.32
C ASP A 208 4.97 -3.20 0.96
N ASP A 209 4.68 -3.17 2.23
CA ASP A 209 4.39 -4.35 3.06
C ASP A 209 2.89 -4.65 3.17
N ALA A 210 2.09 -4.27 2.18
CA ALA A 210 0.64 -4.51 2.16
C ALA A 210 0.28 -5.99 2.33
N HIS A 211 1.10 -6.91 1.84
CA HIS A 211 0.94 -8.36 1.98
C HIS A 211 1.76 -8.97 3.11
N SER A 212 2.66 -8.21 3.73
CA SER A 212 3.62 -8.69 4.73
C SER A 212 3.24 -8.35 6.16
N ILE A 213 2.62 -7.17 6.39
CA ILE A 213 2.19 -6.73 7.73
C ILE A 213 1.18 -7.72 8.32
N GLY A 214 1.47 -8.19 9.53
CA GLY A 214 0.69 -9.21 10.23
C GLY A 214 0.97 -10.65 9.77
N VAL A 215 1.79 -10.85 8.73
CA VAL A 215 2.04 -12.16 8.09
C VAL A 215 3.45 -12.66 8.34
N ILE A 216 4.47 -11.86 8.01
CA ILE A 216 5.87 -12.23 8.17
C ILE A 216 6.63 -11.24 9.05
N GLY A 217 7.87 -11.61 9.38
CA GLY A 217 8.71 -10.86 10.29
C GLY A 217 8.37 -11.06 11.76
N LYS A 218 9.23 -10.60 12.66
CA LYS A 218 9.02 -10.72 14.10
C LYS A 218 7.76 -9.94 14.49
N ASN A 219 6.83 -10.59 15.17
CA ASN A 219 5.53 -10.04 15.56
C ASN A 219 4.68 -9.51 14.39
N GLY A 220 4.90 -10.00 13.16
CA GLY A 220 4.18 -9.53 11.98
C GLY A 220 4.62 -8.14 11.50
N ALA A 221 5.85 -7.73 11.79
CA ALA A 221 6.36 -6.40 11.46
C ALA A 221 6.80 -6.22 9.99
N GLY A 222 6.55 -7.21 9.13
CA GLY A 222 6.77 -7.11 7.70
C GLY A 222 8.13 -7.58 7.20
N THR A 223 8.43 -7.25 5.96
CA THR A 223 9.56 -7.81 5.17
C THR A 223 10.91 -7.36 5.71
N ALA A 224 11.08 -6.10 6.07
CA ALA A 224 12.34 -5.61 6.64
C ALA A 224 12.69 -6.36 7.94
N SER A 225 11.70 -6.58 8.81
CA SER A 225 11.85 -7.37 10.03
C SER A 225 12.13 -8.86 9.76
N HIS A 226 11.57 -9.42 8.68
CA HIS A 226 11.82 -10.80 8.28
C HIS A 226 13.31 -11.05 7.96
N PHE A 227 13.96 -10.10 7.32
CA PHE A 227 15.39 -10.18 7.00
C PHE A 227 16.33 -9.58 8.07
N GLY A 228 15.78 -8.97 9.14
CA GLY A 228 16.58 -8.27 10.14
C GLY A 228 17.20 -6.96 9.61
N LEU A 229 16.57 -6.31 8.64
CA LEU A 229 17.04 -5.13 7.91
C LEU A 229 16.13 -3.90 8.16
N THR A 230 15.56 -3.79 9.35
CA THR A 230 14.59 -2.72 9.66
C THR A 230 15.22 -1.34 9.64
N GLU A 231 16.49 -1.23 10.07
CA GLU A 231 17.22 0.04 10.11
C GLU A 231 17.69 0.50 8.72
N GLU A 232 17.85 -0.43 7.77
CA GLU A 232 18.33 -0.19 6.40
C GLU A 232 17.22 0.19 5.42
N VAL A 233 15.97 0.02 5.79
CA VAL A 233 14.80 0.44 5.01
C VAL A 233 14.34 1.81 5.50
N ASP A 234 14.27 2.81 4.63
CA ASP A 234 13.90 4.17 5.01
C ASP A 234 12.40 4.30 5.29
N LEU A 235 11.56 3.69 4.44
CA LEU A 235 10.10 3.81 4.52
C LEU A 235 9.43 2.44 4.48
N THR A 236 8.53 2.18 5.42
CA THR A 236 7.67 0.99 5.43
C THR A 236 6.21 1.41 5.24
N MET A 237 5.63 0.99 4.13
CA MET A 237 4.21 1.17 3.82
C MET A 237 3.42 -0.07 4.27
N GLY A 238 2.22 0.13 4.80
CA GLY A 238 1.28 -0.96 5.08
C GLY A 238 -0.17 -0.57 4.77
N THR A 239 -1.02 -1.57 4.61
CA THR A 239 -2.47 -1.37 4.42
C THR A 239 -3.28 -2.02 5.52
N PHE A 240 -4.47 -1.47 5.81
CA PHE A 240 -5.41 -2.06 6.76
C PHE A 240 -6.40 -3.02 6.10
N SER A 241 -6.50 -3.01 4.77
CA SER A 241 -7.53 -3.72 4.02
C SER A 241 -7.30 -5.23 3.86
N LYS A 242 -6.24 -5.77 4.42
CA LYS A 242 -5.88 -7.20 4.35
C LYS A 242 -5.81 -7.79 5.76
N SER A 243 -4.63 -8.04 6.31
CA SER A 243 -4.44 -8.63 7.65
C SER A 243 -5.19 -7.89 8.76
N LEU A 244 -5.24 -6.56 8.71
CA LEU A 244 -5.85 -5.73 9.76
C LEU A 244 -7.35 -5.53 9.60
N ALA A 245 -7.97 -6.12 8.56
CA ALA A 245 -9.42 -6.24 8.36
C ALA A 245 -10.21 -4.91 8.46
N SER A 246 -9.64 -3.81 7.96
CA SER A 246 -10.24 -2.47 7.99
C SER A 246 -10.02 -1.74 6.67
N LEU A 247 -10.24 -0.44 6.62
CA LEU A 247 -9.94 0.41 5.47
C LEU A 247 -8.89 1.43 5.86
N GLY A 248 -7.95 1.69 4.96
CA GLY A 248 -6.86 2.64 5.15
C GLY A 248 -5.50 2.06 4.86
N GLY A 249 -4.48 2.85 5.16
CA GLY A 249 -3.09 2.46 5.09
C GLY A 249 -2.22 3.43 5.87
N PHE A 250 -0.94 3.15 5.95
CA PHE A 250 0.02 4.00 6.63
C PHE A 250 1.39 3.96 5.96
N ILE A 251 2.16 4.99 6.22
CA ILE A 251 3.60 5.01 6.00
C ILE A 251 4.30 5.26 7.32
N ALA A 252 5.40 4.56 7.56
CA ALA A 252 6.26 4.75 8.71
C ALA A 252 7.70 5.00 8.27
N ALA A 253 8.37 5.96 8.91
CA ALA A 253 9.74 6.40 8.62
C ALA A 253 10.32 7.15 9.83
N ASP A 254 11.44 7.84 9.63
CA ASP A 254 11.95 8.82 10.57
C ASP A 254 10.97 10.01 10.76
N THR A 255 11.17 10.76 11.85
CA THR A 255 10.28 11.88 12.22
C THR A 255 10.26 12.99 11.17
N ASP A 256 11.40 13.32 10.55
CA ASP A 256 11.49 14.42 9.60
C ASP A 256 10.77 14.07 8.29
N THR A 257 10.93 12.84 7.80
CA THR A 257 10.22 12.32 6.63
C THR A 257 8.70 12.33 6.87
N ILE A 258 8.24 11.85 8.02
CA ILE A 258 6.80 11.87 8.34
C ILE A 258 6.28 13.30 8.49
N ASN A 259 7.05 14.20 9.08
CA ASN A 259 6.69 15.61 9.16
C ASN A 259 6.59 16.25 7.77
N TYR A 260 7.53 15.95 6.87
CA TYR A 260 7.48 16.41 5.49
C TYR A 260 6.20 15.90 4.77
N LEU A 261 5.89 14.61 4.89
CA LEU A 261 4.71 14.00 4.28
C LEU A 261 3.40 14.61 4.79
N LYS A 262 3.30 14.92 6.08
CA LYS A 262 2.14 15.59 6.68
C LYS A 262 1.78 16.90 5.97
N HIS A 263 2.76 17.61 5.44
CA HIS A 263 2.59 18.95 4.86
C HIS A 263 2.66 18.98 3.33
N ASN A 264 3.10 17.88 2.68
CA ASN A 264 3.34 17.85 1.24
C ASN A 264 2.60 16.72 0.50
N SER A 265 2.11 15.70 1.19
CA SER A 265 1.39 14.59 0.57
C SER A 265 -0.06 14.98 0.26
N ARG A 266 -0.36 15.22 -1.02
CA ARG A 266 -1.68 15.70 -1.45
C ARG A 266 -2.80 14.71 -1.16
N SER A 267 -2.57 13.43 -1.33
CA SER A 267 -3.58 12.38 -1.06
C SER A 267 -3.89 12.18 0.43
N LEU A 268 -3.09 12.79 1.32
CA LEU A 268 -3.37 12.89 2.75
C LEU A 268 -4.16 14.15 3.07
N ILE A 269 -3.77 15.27 2.46
CA ILE A 269 -4.27 16.61 2.81
C ILE A 269 -5.66 16.86 2.22
N PHE A 270 -5.92 16.32 1.00
CA PHE A 270 -7.14 16.59 0.24
C PHE A 270 -7.99 15.34 -0.02
#